data_cd387e983506def28a1c0face3753974
#
_entry.id   cd387e983506def28a1c0face3753974
#
_cell.length_a   1.000
_cell.length_b   1.000
_cell.length_c   1.000
_cell.angle_alpha   90.00
_cell.angle_beta   90.00
_cell.angle_gamma   90.00
#
_symmetry.space_group_name_H-M   'P 1'
#
loop_
_entity.id
_entity.type
_entity.pdbx_description
1 polymer ?
#
loop_
_entity_poly.entity_id
_entity_poly.type
_entity_poly.pdbx_seq_one_letter_code
_entity_poly.pdbx_strand_id
1 'polypeptide(L)'
;DPRNQSYIEYPVRVMLGTMYYKCISGISSMQEMTLKFNDDAVVENLYSFMSEEKKEYLPHGVIENEFLARLNPEELEKIQKDIAYSMIRRKTFDDARVLKRWQIIIDATELDEGYQKKNEYYLSRCYNRGEADEFTKYHRSVLEAKLYLGNNLVCSIASEAIQNSEE
;
A
#
# COMPACT_ATOMS: atom_id res chain seq x y z
N ASP A 1 -17.39 2.55 1.18
CA ASP A 1 -17.12 1.53 2.19
C ASP A 1 -17.76 0.22 1.75
N PRO A 2 -16.98 -0.83 1.46
CA PRO A 2 -17.49 -2.10 0.94
C PRO A 2 -18.10 -3.01 2.02
N ARG A 3 -18.05 -2.62 3.30
CA ARG A 3 -18.55 -3.41 4.41
C ARG A 3 -20.07 -3.28 4.56
N ASN A 4 -20.69 -4.29 5.18
CA ASN A 4 -22.11 -4.22 5.53
C ASN A 4 -22.33 -3.17 6.63
N GLN A 5 -23.06 -2.11 6.29
CA GLN A 5 -23.26 -0.94 7.15
C GLN A 5 -23.91 -1.27 8.51
N SER A 6 -24.66 -2.36 8.59
CA SER A 6 -25.32 -2.79 9.85
C SER A 6 -24.36 -3.38 10.89
N TYR A 7 -23.13 -3.72 10.49
CA TYR A 7 -22.15 -4.40 11.33
C TYR A 7 -20.81 -3.66 11.38
N ILE A 8 -20.80 -2.35 11.08
CA ILE A 8 -19.58 -1.56 11.16
C ILE A 8 -19.27 -1.24 12.62
N GLU A 9 -18.23 -1.87 13.14
CA GLU A 9 -17.68 -1.54 14.44
C GLU A 9 -16.79 -0.29 14.37
N TYR A 10 -15.90 -0.21 13.39
CA TYR A 10 -14.98 0.89 13.20
C TYR A 10 -15.30 1.68 11.93
N PRO A 11 -15.52 3.01 12.03
CA PRO A 11 -15.70 3.87 10.84
C PRO A 11 -14.52 3.77 9.87
N VAL A 12 -14.75 4.04 8.58
CA VAL A 12 -13.68 4.06 7.55
C VAL A 12 -12.51 4.96 7.95
N ARG A 13 -12.81 6.10 8.58
CA ARG A 13 -11.79 7.04 9.04
C ARG A 13 -10.85 6.41 10.07
N VAL A 14 -11.39 5.60 10.97
CA VAL A 14 -10.58 4.87 11.96
C VAL A 14 -9.73 3.80 11.28
N MET A 15 -10.29 3.02 10.35
CA MET A 15 -9.55 2.02 9.59
C MET A 15 -8.37 2.66 8.81
N LEU A 16 -8.67 3.63 7.95
CA LEU A 16 -7.64 4.30 7.15
C LEU A 16 -6.66 5.10 8.01
N GLY A 17 -7.12 5.74 9.08
CA GLY A 17 -6.28 6.47 10.02
C GLY A 17 -5.29 5.56 10.74
N THR A 18 -5.73 4.40 11.24
CA THR A 18 -4.87 3.41 11.90
C THR A 18 -3.79 2.93 10.94
N MET A 19 -4.16 2.62 9.69
CA MET A 19 -3.19 2.21 8.66
C MET A 19 -2.21 3.32 8.30
N TYR A 20 -2.68 4.56 8.19
CA TYR A 20 -1.82 5.72 7.94
C TYR A 20 -0.77 5.86 9.06
N TYR A 21 -1.21 5.80 10.32
CA TYR A 21 -0.29 5.89 11.45
C TYR A 21 0.68 4.72 11.54
N LYS A 22 0.23 3.51 11.21
CA LYS A 22 1.12 2.36 11.07
C LYS A 22 2.29 2.66 10.13
N CYS A 23 1.97 3.22 8.95
CA CYS A 23 2.97 3.53 7.93
C CYS A 23 3.96 4.62 8.40
N ILE A 24 3.47 5.74 8.93
CA ILE A 24 4.36 6.85 9.36
C ILE A 24 5.18 6.52 10.62
N SER A 25 4.70 5.58 11.45
CA SER A 25 5.43 5.07 12.61
C SER A 25 6.47 4.01 12.25
N GLY A 26 6.61 3.63 10.98
CA GLY A 26 7.56 2.63 10.53
C GLY A 26 7.26 1.21 11.02
N ILE A 27 6.00 0.94 11.42
CA ILE A 27 5.58 -0.38 11.89
C ILE A 27 5.45 -1.32 10.68
N SER A 28 6.23 -2.39 10.65
CA SER A 28 6.34 -3.27 9.47
C SER A 28 5.18 -4.25 9.35
N SER A 29 4.69 -4.81 10.47
CA SER A 29 3.67 -5.87 10.45
C SER A 29 2.34 -5.45 11.08
N MET A 30 1.25 -6.15 10.71
CA MET A 30 -0.06 -5.98 11.34
C MET A 30 -0.09 -6.49 12.78
N GLN A 31 0.69 -7.51 13.09
CA GLN A 31 0.81 -8.02 14.45
C GLN A 31 1.51 -7.01 15.36
N GLU A 32 2.60 -6.41 14.91
CA GLU A 32 3.30 -5.36 15.64
C GLU A 32 2.40 -4.14 15.86
N MET A 33 1.63 -3.73 14.85
CA MET A 33 0.64 -2.67 14.96
C MET A 33 -0.37 -2.97 16.07
N THR A 34 -0.96 -4.16 16.08
CA THR A 34 -1.93 -4.56 17.10
C THR A 34 -1.36 -4.47 18.51
N LEU A 35 -0.10 -4.88 18.69
CA LEU A 35 0.55 -4.83 20.00
C LEU A 35 0.88 -3.39 20.44
N LYS A 36 1.38 -2.56 19.52
CA LYS A 36 1.81 -1.19 19.85
C LYS A 36 0.66 -0.20 19.96
N PHE A 37 -0.41 -0.42 19.21
CA PHE A 37 -1.55 0.52 19.16
C PHE A 37 -2.62 0.26 20.21
N ASN A 38 -2.51 -0.79 21.00
CA ASN A 38 -3.42 -1.08 22.13
C ASN A 38 -2.97 -0.49 23.48
N ASP A 39 -1.97 0.39 23.48
CA ASP A 39 -1.67 1.24 24.61
C ASP A 39 -2.72 2.35 24.75
N ASP A 40 -3.26 2.55 25.96
CA ASP A 40 -4.37 3.49 26.21
C ASP A 40 -4.08 4.91 25.72
N ALA A 41 -2.84 5.38 25.88
CA ALA A 41 -2.45 6.73 25.44
C ALA A 41 -2.41 6.82 23.89
N VAL A 42 -1.99 5.75 23.22
CA VAL A 42 -2.00 5.67 21.76
C VAL A 42 -3.43 5.64 21.24
N VAL A 43 -4.28 4.81 21.81
CA VAL A 43 -5.71 4.72 21.47
C VAL A 43 -6.38 6.10 21.59
N GLU A 44 -6.20 6.77 22.73
CA GLU A 44 -6.78 8.09 22.97
C GLU A 44 -6.29 9.14 21.97
N ASN A 45 -4.97 9.20 21.74
CA ASN A 45 -4.38 10.17 20.81
C ASN A 45 -4.86 9.94 19.36
N LEU A 46 -4.95 8.68 18.92
CA LEU A 46 -5.38 8.38 17.56
C LEU A 46 -6.85 8.67 17.32
N TYR A 47 -7.75 8.32 18.26
CA TYR A 47 -9.17 8.69 18.16
C TYR A 47 -9.37 10.21 18.18
N SER A 48 -8.65 10.92 19.06
CA SER A 48 -8.67 12.39 19.10
C SER A 48 -8.22 13.00 17.78
N PHE A 49 -7.12 12.51 17.21
CA PHE A 49 -6.62 12.99 15.92
C PHE A 49 -7.60 12.74 14.78
N MET A 50 -8.23 11.57 14.76
CA MET A 50 -9.22 11.22 13.74
C MET A 50 -10.56 11.94 13.94
N SER A 51 -10.75 12.66 15.07
CA SER A 51 -12.00 13.30 15.46
C SER A 51 -13.18 12.31 15.51
N GLU A 52 -12.91 11.11 16.03
CA GLU A 52 -13.88 10.04 16.19
C GLU A 52 -14.11 9.73 17.67
N GLU A 53 -15.28 9.17 17.98
CA GLU A 53 -15.59 8.74 19.34
C GLU A 53 -14.67 7.61 19.78
N LYS A 54 -14.01 7.80 20.94
CA LYS A 54 -13.06 6.83 21.48
C LYS A 54 -13.74 5.51 21.79
N LYS A 55 -13.16 4.44 21.29
CA LYS A 55 -13.46 3.05 21.70
C LYS A 55 -12.33 2.50 22.57
N GLU A 56 -12.58 1.35 23.16
CA GLU A 56 -11.62 0.68 24.03
C GLU A 56 -10.32 0.30 23.28
N TYR A 57 -10.47 -0.13 22.00
CA TYR A 57 -9.35 -0.58 21.17
C TYR A 57 -9.40 0.07 19.79
N LEU A 58 -8.24 0.07 19.13
CA LEU A 58 -8.13 0.31 17.69
C LEU A 58 -8.38 -1.01 16.92
N PRO A 59 -8.66 -0.94 15.60
CA PRO A 59 -8.88 -2.13 14.80
C PRO A 59 -7.70 -3.10 14.88
N HIS A 60 -8.02 -4.38 15.11
CA HIS A 60 -7.01 -5.43 15.07
C HIS A 60 -6.51 -5.67 13.65
N GLY A 61 -5.23 -6.05 13.49
CA GLY A 61 -4.61 -6.25 12.19
C GLY A 61 -5.33 -7.21 11.24
N VAL A 62 -6.08 -8.19 11.76
CA VAL A 62 -6.91 -9.08 10.94
C VAL A 62 -8.08 -8.30 10.32
N ILE A 63 -8.76 -7.48 11.12
CA ILE A 63 -9.89 -6.65 10.65
C ILE A 63 -9.40 -5.66 9.60
N GLU A 64 -8.22 -5.06 9.79
CA GLU A 64 -7.58 -4.17 8.83
C GLU A 64 -7.27 -4.89 7.51
N ASN A 65 -6.70 -6.09 7.56
CA ASN A 65 -6.42 -6.88 6.37
C ASN A 65 -7.69 -7.24 5.59
N GLU A 66 -8.75 -7.64 6.29
CA GLU A 66 -10.05 -7.93 5.65
C GLU A 66 -10.68 -6.69 5.02
N PHE A 67 -10.54 -5.53 5.66
CA PHE A 67 -11.00 -4.27 5.11
C PHE A 67 -10.23 -3.89 3.85
N LEU A 68 -8.89 -3.93 3.90
CA LEU A 68 -8.03 -3.62 2.76
C LEU A 68 -8.27 -4.54 1.57
N ALA A 69 -8.52 -5.84 1.81
CA ALA A 69 -8.81 -6.81 0.77
C ALA A 69 -10.13 -6.53 0.01
N ARG A 70 -11.03 -5.75 0.60
CA ARG A 70 -12.33 -5.38 0.00
C ARG A 70 -12.33 -4.01 -0.67
N LEU A 71 -11.26 -3.22 -0.50
CA LEU A 71 -11.18 -1.91 -1.14
C LEU A 71 -11.05 -2.07 -2.65
N ASN A 72 -11.71 -1.17 -3.39
CA ASN A 72 -11.57 -1.13 -4.83
C ASN A 72 -10.21 -0.50 -5.20
N PRO A 73 -9.31 -1.22 -5.90
CA PRO A 73 -8.01 -0.71 -6.31
C PRO A 73 -8.10 0.56 -7.18
N GLU A 74 -9.10 0.66 -8.04
CA GLU A 74 -9.30 1.83 -8.93
C GLU A 74 -9.60 3.11 -8.13
N GLU A 75 -10.37 2.99 -7.04
CA GLU A 75 -10.65 4.12 -6.14
C GLU A 75 -9.37 4.59 -5.42
N LEU A 76 -8.51 3.64 -5.01
CA LEU A 76 -7.22 3.97 -4.38
C LEU A 76 -6.29 4.65 -5.39
N GLU A 77 -6.21 4.16 -6.60
CA GLU A 77 -5.42 4.76 -7.68
C GLU A 77 -5.88 6.19 -7.98
N LYS A 78 -7.19 6.43 -7.99
CA LYS A 78 -7.76 7.76 -8.17
C LYS A 78 -7.33 8.72 -7.06
N ILE A 79 -7.42 8.28 -5.79
CA ILE A 79 -6.97 9.08 -4.64
C ILE A 79 -5.49 9.43 -4.79
N GLN A 80 -4.66 8.49 -5.18
CA GLN A 80 -3.23 8.66 -5.40
C GLN A 80 -2.94 9.69 -6.49
N LYS A 81 -3.66 9.62 -7.61
CA LYS A 81 -3.59 10.61 -8.70
C LYS A 81 -4.02 12.01 -8.22
N ASP A 82 -5.11 12.11 -7.46
CA ASP A 82 -5.62 13.38 -6.94
C ASP A 82 -4.61 14.03 -5.98
N ILE A 83 -3.92 13.25 -5.14
CA ILE A 83 -2.83 13.74 -4.29
C ILE A 83 -1.69 14.29 -5.15
N ALA A 84 -1.22 13.55 -6.15
CA ALA A 84 -0.15 13.98 -7.05
C ALA A 84 -0.53 15.28 -7.80
N TYR A 85 -1.74 15.36 -8.34
CA TYR A 85 -2.26 16.59 -8.98
C TYR A 85 -2.33 17.76 -8.02
N SER A 86 -2.76 17.53 -6.77
CA SER A 86 -2.80 18.59 -5.75
C SER A 86 -1.40 19.14 -5.45
N MET A 87 -0.40 18.27 -5.32
CA MET A 87 0.99 18.67 -5.10
C MET A 87 1.54 19.48 -6.28
N ILE A 88 1.29 19.05 -7.51
CA ILE A 88 1.70 19.74 -8.72
C ILE A 88 1.06 21.13 -8.82
N ARG A 89 -0.25 21.23 -8.59
CA ARG A 89 -0.99 22.52 -8.64
C ARG A 89 -0.53 23.53 -7.61
N ARG A 90 -0.20 23.05 -6.40
CA ARG A 90 0.29 23.89 -5.30
C ARG A 90 1.74 24.31 -5.47
N LYS A 91 2.44 23.80 -6.49
CA LYS A 91 3.86 24.04 -6.76
C LYS A 91 4.77 23.73 -5.58
N THR A 92 4.35 22.79 -4.73
CA THR A 92 5.05 22.45 -3.49
C THR A 92 6.47 21.94 -3.75
N PHE A 93 6.68 21.32 -4.93
CA PHE A 93 7.95 20.70 -5.32
C PHE A 93 8.46 21.22 -6.66
N ASP A 94 8.16 22.48 -7.01
CA ASP A 94 8.54 23.05 -8.31
C ASP A 94 10.06 23.06 -8.55
N ASP A 95 10.86 23.13 -7.47
CA ASP A 95 12.32 23.08 -7.52
C ASP A 95 12.86 21.70 -7.96
N ALA A 96 12.05 20.64 -7.86
CA ALA A 96 12.41 19.30 -8.33
C ALA A 96 12.30 19.14 -9.86
N ARG A 97 11.78 20.14 -10.56
CA ARG A 97 11.59 20.10 -12.01
C ARG A 97 12.91 20.28 -12.74
N VAL A 98 13.22 19.38 -13.68
CA VAL A 98 14.35 19.49 -14.58
C VAL A 98 13.91 20.09 -15.92
N LEU A 99 14.50 21.17 -16.33
CA LEU A 99 14.11 21.92 -17.55
C LEU A 99 12.60 22.25 -17.59
N LYS A 100 12.04 22.62 -16.44
CA LYS A 100 10.60 22.90 -16.24
C LYS A 100 9.68 21.68 -16.45
N ARG A 101 10.22 20.46 -16.46
CA ARG A 101 9.47 19.21 -16.62
C ARG A 101 9.58 18.36 -15.37
N TRP A 102 8.52 17.62 -15.07
CA TRP A 102 8.52 16.59 -14.05
C TRP A 102 9.24 15.34 -14.54
N GLN A 103 9.96 14.70 -13.65
CA GLN A 103 10.59 13.41 -13.91
C GLN A 103 9.67 12.30 -13.42
N ILE A 104 9.48 11.29 -14.26
CA ILE A 104 8.75 10.07 -13.91
C ILE A 104 9.74 8.91 -14.00
N ILE A 105 9.83 8.15 -12.92
CA ILE A 105 10.62 6.92 -12.83
C ILE A 105 9.66 5.77 -13.03
N ILE A 106 9.94 4.89 -13.98
CA ILE A 106 9.14 3.68 -14.21
C ILE A 106 10.05 2.50 -13.94
N ASP A 107 9.64 1.64 -13.01
CA ASP A 107 10.43 0.49 -12.60
C ASP A 107 9.53 -0.67 -12.17
N ALA A 108 10.03 -1.90 -12.36
CA ALA A 108 9.37 -3.11 -11.90
C ALA A 108 9.88 -3.50 -10.52
N THR A 109 8.95 -3.70 -9.60
CA THR A 109 9.26 -4.09 -8.22
C THR A 109 8.68 -5.48 -7.95
N GLU A 110 9.52 -6.39 -7.46
CA GLU A 110 9.07 -7.69 -6.97
C GLU A 110 8.49 -7.52 -5.56
N LEU A 111 7.25 -7.95 -5.36
CA LEU A 111 6.52 -7.75 -4.10
C LEU A 111 6.73 -8.91 -3.12
N ASP A 112 6.67 -10.14 -3.62
CA ASP A 112 6.89 -11.35 -2.86
C ASP A 112 7.37 -12.49 -3.75
N GLU A 113 8.06 -13.45 -3.15
CA GLU A 113 8.57 -14.66 -3.80
C GLU A 113 8.30 -15.89 -2.92
N GLY A 114 8.11 -17.04 -3.53
CA GLY A 114 7.92 -18.30 -2.82
C GLY A 114 7.93 -19.52 -3.73
N TYR A 115 7.82 -20.71 -3.13
CA TYR A 115 7.81 -21.98 -3.86
C TYR A 115 6.42 -22.44 -4.29
N GLN A 116 5.37 -21.70 -3.96
CA GLN A 116 3.99 -22.04 -4.29
C GLN A 116 3.32 -20.89 -5.05
N LYS A 117 2.60 -21.23 -6.11
CA LYS A 117 1.74 -20.29 -6.83
C LYS A 117 0.46 -20.06 -6.02
N LYS A 118 0.30 -18.87 -5.45
CA LYS A 118 -0.85 -18.52 -4.59
C LYS A 118 -2.09 -18.07 -5.37
N ASN A 119 -1.90 -17.46 -6.55
CA ASN A 119 -2.98 -17.01 -7.44
C ASN A 119 -2.46 -16.82 -8.87
N GLU A 120 -3.32 -16.38 -9.78
CA GLU A 120 -3.02 -16.16 -11.20
C GLU A 120 -1.96 -15.07 -11.48
N TYR A 121 -1.81 -14.10 -10.59
CA TYR A 121 -0.83 -13.00 -10.73
C TYR A 121 0.61 -13.40 -10.40
N TYR A 122 0.86 -14.66 -10.01
CA TYR A 122 2.22 -15.14 -9.77
C TYR A 122 2.85 -15.62 -11.06
N LEU A 123 3.98 -14.99 -11.39
CA LEU A 123 4.88 -15.39 -12.45
C LEU A 123 5.75 -16.56 -11.99
N SER A 124 6.19 -17.43 -12.89
CA SER A 124 7.10 -18.50 -12.58
C SER A 124 8.51 -18.19 -13.10
N ARG A 125 9.52 -18.52 -12.30
CA ARG A 125 10.94 -18.46 -12.68
C ARG A 125 11.59 -19.81 -12.37
N CYS A 126 12.06 -20.49 -13.41
CA CYS A 126 12.78 -21.75 -13.28
C CYS A 126 14.27 -21.45 -13.08
N TYR A 127 14.87 -22.05 -12.07
CA TYR A 127 16.29 -21.97 -11.74
C TYR A 127 16.96 -23.31 -12.04
N ASN A 128 18.25 -23.28 -12.39
CA ASN A 128 19.07 -24.45 -12.69
C ASN A 128 18.43 -25.37 -13.75
N ARG A 129 17.85 -24.78 -14.78
CA ARG A 129 17.06 -25.49 -15.79
C ARG A 129 17.88 -26.59 -16.47
N GLY A 130 17.39 -27.83 -16.39
CA GLY A 130 18.05 -29.02 -16.96
C GLY A 130 19.11 -29.64 -16.04
N GLU A 131 19.30 -29.14 -14.83
CA GLU A 131 20.20 -29.72 -13.82
C GLU A 131 19.42 -30.58 -12.80
N ALA A 132 20.14 -31.39 -12.02
CA ALA A 132 19.52 -32.30 -11.05
C ALA A 132 18.84 -31.57 -9.89
N ASP A 133 19.20 -30.33 -9.67
CA ASP A 133 18.65 -29.39 -8.65
C ASP A 133 17.75 -28.30 -9.26
N GLU A 134 17.13 -28.59 -10.40
CA GLU A 134 16.13 -27.69 -11.00
C GLU A 134 14.97 -27.44 -10.04
N PHE A 135 14.61 -26.16 -9.87
CA PHE A 135 13.44 -25.77 -9.10
C PHE A 135 12.76 -24.53 -9.67
N THR A 136 11.47 -24.40 -9.37
CA THR A 136 10.67 -23.25 -9.79
C THR A 136 10.28 -22.41 -8.58
N LYS A 137 10.52 -21.11 -8.67
CA LYS A 137 9.95 -20.12 -7.76
C LYS A 137 8.84 -19.33 -8.45
N TYR A 138 7.92 -18.89 -7.63
CA TYR A 138 6.82 -18.04 -8.05
C TYR A 138 6.99 -16.68 -7.38
N HIS A 139 6.85 -15.62 -8.16
CA HIS A 139 6.99 -14.25 -7.67
C HIS A 139 5.87 -13.39 -8.24
N ARG A 140 5.55 -12.34 -7.53
CA ARG A 140 4.59 -11.32 -7.97
C ARG A 140 5.32 -10.01 -8.14
N SER A 141 5.14 -9.40 -9.31
CA SER A 141 5.79 -8.14 -9.65
C SER A 141 4.77 -7.10 -10.08
N VAL A 142 5.08 -5.85 -9.82
CA VAL A 142 4.30 -4.68 -10.23
C VAL A 142 5.20 -3.71 -10.99
N LEU A 143 4.71 -3.20 -12.11
CA LEU A 143 5.29 -2.04 -12.78
C LEU A 143 4.73 -0.79 -12.11
N GLU A 144 5.59 0.07 -11.62
CA GLU A 144 5.21 1.28 -10.90
C GLU A 144 5.77 2.52 -11.57
N ALA A 145 4.93 3.53 -11.74
CA ALA A 145 5.34 4.85 -12.17
C ALA A 145 5.35 5.81 -10.97
N LYS A 146 6.50 6.42 -10.70
CA LYS A 146 6.73 7.33 -9.58
C LYS A 146 7.09 8.72 -10.07
N LEU A 147 6.39 9.72 -9.58
CA LEU A 147 6.74 11.12 -9.76
C LEU A 147 7.87 11.48 -8.80
N TYR A 148 9.00 11.98 -9.33
CA TYR A 148 10.10 12.44 -8.50
C TYR A 148 9.84 13.86 -8.00
N LEU A 149 9.95 14.03 -6.67
CA LEU A 149 9.62 15.26 -5.95
C LEU A 149 10.87 15.95 -5.36
N GLY A 150 12.08 15.48 -5.70
CA GLY A 150 13.33 15.99 -5.13
C GLY A 150 13.69 15.35 -3.78
N ASN A 151 14.94 15.53 -3.33
CA ASN A 151 15.42 15.05 -2.02
C ASN A 151 15.11 13.56 -1.74
N ASN A 152 15.22 12.71 -2.75
CA ASN A 152 14.87 11.28 -2.68
C ASN A 152 13.38 10.99 -2.36
N LEU A 153 12.51 11.99 -2.45
CA LEU A 153 11.08 11.80 -2.34
C LEU A 153 10.49 11.42 -3.69
N VAL A 154 9.64 10.42 -3.67
CA VAL A 154 8.86 9.98 -4.82
C VAL A 154 7.40 9.79 -4.41
N CYS A 155 6.49 10.04 -5.35
CA CYS A 155 5.06 9.77 -5.18
C CYS A 155 4.64 8.79 -6.27
N SER A 156 4.12 7.64 -5.90
CA SER A 156 3.55 6.70 -6.86
C SER A 156 2.31 7.33 -7.51
N ILE A 157 2.21 7.24 -8.82
CA ILE A 157 1.12 7.83 -9.62
C ILE A 157 0.35 6.80 -10.44
N ALA A 158 0.93 5.64 -10.67
CA ALA A 158 0.27 4.50 -11.31
C ALA A 158 1.00 3.22 -10.96
N SER A 159 0.27 2.11 -10.93
CA SER A 159 0.84 0.77 -10.79
C SER A 159 0.04 -0.24 -11.61
N GLU A 160 0.74 -1.22 -12.17
CA GLU A 160 0.15 -2.28 -12.99
C GLU A 160 0.76 -3.61 -12.60
N ALA A 161 -0.06 -4.63 -12.35
CA ALA A 161 0.44 -5.97 -12.07
C ALA A 161 1.05 -6.58 -13.35
N ILE A 162 2.27 -7.07 -13.25
CA ILE A 162 2.92 -7.75 -14.36
C ILE A 162 2.34 -9.16 -14.45
N GLN A 163 1.79 -9.49 -15.59
CA GLN A 163 1.21 -10.80 -15.89
C GLN A 163 1.94 -11.43 -17.06
N ASN A 164 1.94 -12.78 -17.14
CA ASN A 164 2.37 -13.43 -18.36
C ASN A 164 1.36 -13.09 -19.46
N SER A 165 1.82 -12.64 -20.62
CA SER A 165 0.98 -12.62 -21.81
C SER A 165 0.56 -14.06 -22.10
N GLU A 166 -0.73 -14.32 -22.19
CA GLU A 166 -1.22 -15.57 -22.77
C GLU A 166 -0.72 -15.59 -24.24
N GLU A 167 0.18 -16.53 -24.56
CA GLU A 167 0.52 -16.87 -25.93
C GLU A 167 -0.56 -17.75 -26.55
#